data_dc1a9878636e1f1aa44c21457fc42636
#
_entry.id   dc1a9878636e1f1aa44c21457fc42636
#
_cell.length_a   1.000
_cell.length_b   1.000
_cell.length_c   1.000
_cell.angle_alpha   90.00
_cell.angle_beta   90.00
_cell.angle_gamma   90.00
#
_symmetry.space_group_name_H-M   'P 1'
#
loop_
_entity.id
_entity.type
_entity.pdbx_description
1 polymer ?
#
loop_
_entity_poly.entity_id
_entity_poly.type
_entity_poly.pdbx_seq_one_letter_code
_entity_poly.pdbx_strand_id
1 'polypeptide(L)'
;MAVVIGRTSEFFDFFVYGTASVLVFPNLLFPEIDRLTATLYSFALFSLAFLARPVGSVIFMEIGRKLGRGVKLTIALFLLGISTAAISFLPGYNQIGYAAVYLLAACRIGQGLALAGAWDGLASLLALSAPDEKRGWYAMMPQLGAPFGFLLASGLFAFFVSALSTADFLDWGWRYPFFVAFAVNVVALFARLRLVMTEQFSELLDQRELRPTSVFEMIRAEGGKVIIGAFAPLATFALFHLVTIFPLSWVTLFSTQSPGEFLVTEMVGASIMIVTVIASGAIADKIGRRTLLGIAAGLIAAFSFVAPLLLAGGVGGQTGFIMLGFGLLGLAFGQSSGAVASKFSGKYRYTGSALTSDLAWLVGAGFAPLVVLGLSSSFGIAAVGAYLLSGAACTLASLTFSRQLETVE
;
A
#
# COMPACT_ATOMS: atom_id res chain seq x y z
N MET A 1 -13.26 6.39 -13.75
CA MET A 1 -14.01 5.60 -12.77
C MET A 1 -13.51 4.17 -12.64
N ALA A 2 -13.36 3.40 -13.72
CA ALA A 2 -12.85 2.01 -13.69
C ALA A 2 -11.50 1.83 -12.96
N VAL A 3 -10.58 2.80 -13.11
CA VAL A 3 -9.27 2.80 -12.43
C VAL A 3 -9.43 2.88 -10.91
N VAL A 4 -10.29 3.76 -10.42
CA VAL A 4 -10.54 3.92 -8.99
C VAL A 4 -11.14 2.64 -8.41
N ILE A 5 -12.11 2.03 -9.09
CA ILE A 5 -12.73 0.76 -8.66
C ILE A 5 -11.69 -0.36 -8.60
N GLY A 6 -10.87 -0.52 -9.64
CA GLY A 6 -9.83 -1.54 -9.65
C GLY A 6 -8.79 -1.35 -8.54
N ARG A 7 -8.39 -0.10 -8.28
CA ARG A 7 -7.46 0.22 -7.18
C ARG A 7 -8.11 0.05 -5.81
N THR A 8 -9.42 0.36 -5.68
CA THR A 8 -10.17 0.11 -4.45
C THR A 8 -10.18 -1.38 -4.10
N SER A 9 -10.41 -2.26 -5.07
CA SER A 9 -10.36 -3.72 -4.86
C SER A 9 -9.00 -4.18 -4.35
N GLU A 10 -7.89 -3.71 -4.96
CA GLU A 10 -6.54 -4.05 -4.52
C GLU A 10 -6.24 -3.58 -3.09
N PHE A 11 -6.58 -2.33 -2.78
CA PHE A 11 -6.37 -1.78 -1.44
C PHE A 11 -7.30 -2.40 -0.41
N PHE A 12 -8.51 -2.76 -0.79
CA PHE A 12 -9.44 -3.47 0.10
C PHE A 12 -8.86 -4.82 0.53
N ASP A 13 -8.44 -5.67 -0.41
CA ASP A 13 -7.78 -6.95 -0.12
C ASP A 13 -6.56 -6.76 0.78
N PHE A 14 -5.75 -5.75 0.47
CA PHE A 14 -4.57 -5.39 1.23
C PHE A 14 -4.88 -5.01 2.68
N PHE A 15 -5.89 -4.15 2.91
CA PHE A 15 -6.25 -3.68 4.25
C PHE A 15 -7.01 -4.74 5.05
N VAL A 16 -7.75 -5.63 4.40
CA VAL A 16 -8.34 -6.80 5.07
C VAL A 16 -7.23 -7.63 5.72
N TYR A 17 -6.14 -7.92 5.00
CA TYR A 17 -4.99 -8.60 5.58
C TYR A 17 -4.31 -7.76 6.66
N GLY A 18 -4.09 -6.48 6.42
CA GLY A 18 -3.44 -5.57 7.37
C GLY A 18 -4.16 -5.50 8.71
N THR A 19 -5.48 -5.35 8.70
CA THR A 19 -6.31 -5.34 9.92
C THR A 19 -6.30 -6.70 10.62
N ALA A 20 -6.41 -7.80 9.85
CA ALA A 20 -6.31 -9.15 10.40
C ALA A 20 -4.93 -9.44 11.02
N SER A 21 -3.85 -8.83 10.50
CA SER A 21 -2.50 -8.98 11.06
C SER A 21 -2.36 -8.41 12.48
N VAL A 22 -3.27 -7.52 12.85
CA VAL A 22 -3.34 -6.94 14.21
C VAL A 22 -4.35 -7.70 15.08
N LEU A 23 -5.57 -7.90 14.58
CA LEU A 23 -6.69 -8.36 15.40
C LEU A 23 -6.81 -9.88 15.50
N VAL A 24 -6.30 -10.60 14.50
CA VAL A 24 -6.58 -12.04 14.33
C VAL A 24 -5.33 -12.90 14.40
N PHE A 25 -4.36 -12.67 13.53
CA PHE A 25 -3.23 -13.59 13.36
C PHE A 25 -2.33 -13.73 14.60
N PRO A 26 -2.12 -12.72 15.46
CA PRO A 26 -1.40 -12.91 16.70
C PRO A 26 -2.03 -13.99 17.59
N ASN A 27 -3.36 -13.99 17.74
CA ASN A 27 -4.07 -14.99 18.55
C ASN A 27 -4.24 -16.33 17.84
N LEU A 28 -4.47 -16.30 16.52
CA LEU A 28 -4.76 -17.50 15.72
C LEU A 28 -3.52 -18.38 15.50
N LEU A 29 -2.34 -17.74 15.29
CA LEU A 29 -1.12 -18.43 14.88
C LEU A 29 -0.07 -18.55 15.99
N PHE A 30 -0.14 -17.69 17.00
CA PHE A 30 0.86 -17.60 18.07
C PHE A 30 0.23 -17.55 19.47
N PRO A 31 -0.71 -18.46 19.80
CA PRO A 31 -1.47 -18.39 21.07
C PRO A 31 -0.60 -18.60 22.32
N GLU A 32 0.58 -19.22 22.18
CA GLU A 32 1.49 -19.54 23.28
C GLU A 32 2.54 -18.45 23.53
N ILE A 33 2.57 -17.40 22.71
CA ILE A 33 3.57 -16.33 22.77
C ILE A 33 2.91 -15.05 23.31
N ASP A 34 3.68 -14.22 24.00
CA ASP A 34 3.18 -12.92 24.46
C ASP A 34 2.66 -12.06 23.30
N ARG A 35 1.67 -11.24 23.61
CA ARG A 35 0.89 -10.52 22.61
C ARG A 35 1.70 -9.56 21.73
N LEU A 36 2.74 -8.92 22.30
CA LEU A 36 3.63 -8.05 21.55
C LEU A 36 4.47 -8.83 20.53
N THR A 37 5.13 -9.89 20.99
CA THR A 37 5.95 -10.75 20.12
C THR A 37 5.10 -11.44 19.05
N ALA A 38 3.89 -11.91 19.39
CA ALA A 38 2.95 -12.47 18.43
C ALA A 38 2.55 -11.45 17.34
N THR A 39 2.33 -10.18 17.73
CA THR A 39 2.02 -9.11 16.78
C THR A 39 3.22 -8.80 15.88
N LEU A 40 4.44 -8.79 16.42
CA LEU A 40 5.68 -8.62 15.62
C LEU A 40 5.84 -9.75 14.60
N TYR A 41 5.58 -11.01 14.98
CA TYR A 41 5.62 -12.15 14.05
C TYR A 41 4.53 -12.05 12.97
N SER A 42 3.34 -11.59 13.34
CA SER A 42 2.27 -11.30 12.37
C SER A 42 2.68 -10.21 11.37
N PHE A 43 3.36 -9.16 11.81
CA PHE A 43 3.91 -8.13 10.93
C PHE A 43 5.08 -8.63 10.07
N ALA A 44 5.88 -9.57 10.56
CA ALA A 44 6.88 -10.22 9.73
C ALA A 44 6.23 -11.01 8.58
N LEU A 45 5.15 -11.74 8.84
CA LEU A 45 4.35 -12.40 7.80
C LEU A 45 3.71 -11.40 6.84
N PHE A 46 3.19 -10.26 7.35
CA PHE A 46 2.67 -9.18 6.53
C PHE A 46 3.72 -8.66 5.52
N SER A 47 4.97 -8.54 5.94
CA SER A 47 6.07 -8.03 5.11
C SER A 47 6.44 -8.95 3.94
N LEU A 48 6.12 -10.25 3.99
CA LEU A 48 6.47 -11.23 2.95
C LEU A 48 5.90 -10.86 1.57
N ALA A 49 4.71 -10.25 1.52
CA ALA A 49 4.15 -9.83 0.24
C ALA A 49 5.00 -8.75 -0.44
N PHE A 50 5.57 -7.83 0.32
CA PHE A 50 6.41 -6.77 -0.22
C PHE A 50 7.75 -7.30 -0.70
N LEU A 51 8.30 -8.31 -0.01
CA LEU A 51 9.50 -9.04 -0.46
C LEU A 51 9.24 -9.82 -1.76
N ALA A 52 8.04 -10.39 -1.90
CA ALA A 52 7.67 -11.15 -3.08
C ALA A 52 7.38 -10.27 -4.31
N ARG A 53 6.96 -9.00 -4.14
CA ARG A 53 6.57 -8.11 -5.25
C ARG A 53 7.68 -7.89 -6.29
N PRO A 54 8.93 -7.51 -5.96
CA PRO A 54 9.98 -7.35 -6.96
C PRO A 54 10.23 -8.63 -7.75
N VAL A 55 10.17 -9.80 -7.10
CA VAL A 55 10.29 -11.11 -7.74
C VAL A 55 9.11 -11.34 -8.69
N GLY A 56 7.89 -11.04 -8.24
CA GLY A 56 6.68 -11.08 -9.06
C GLY A 56 6.79 -10.18 -10.29
N SER A 57 7.33 -8.97 -10.16
CA SER A 57 7.55 -8.07 -11.30
C SER A 57 8.44 -8.69 -12.36
N VAL A 58 9.54 -9.33 -11.98
CA VAL A 58 10.43 -10.01 -12.93
C VAL A 58 9.67 -11.12 -13.67
N ILE A 59 8.98 -12.00 -12.93
CA ILE A 59 8.26 -13.15 -13.50
C ILE A 59 7.13 -12.67 -14.42
N PHE A 60 6.29 -11.77 -13.95
CA PHE A 60 5.09 -11.33 -14.68
C PHE A 60 5.41 -10.38 -15.84
N MET A 61 6.52 -9.61 -15.79
CA MET A 61 6.98 -8.88 -16.97
C MET A 61 7.38 -9.83 -18.10
N GLU A 62 8.03 -10.94 -17.78
CA GLU A 62 8.40 -11.94 -18.75
C GLU A 62 7.18 -12.69 -19.32
N ILE A 63 6.20 -13.03 -18.47
CA ILE A 63 4.91 -13.59 -18.90
C ILE A 63 4.20 -12.61 -19.84
N GLY A 64 4.13 -11.32 -19.46
CA GLY A 64 3.49 -10.29 -20.27
C GLY A 64 4.16 -10.07 -21.62
N ARG A 65 5.49 -10.22 -21.68
CA ARG A 65 6.29 -10.10 -22.89
C ARG A 65 6.09 -11.31 -23.84
N LYS A 66 6.02 -12.53 -23.29
CA LYS A 66 5.91 -13.78 -24.09
C LYS A 66 4.48 -14.17 -24.44
N LEU A 67 3.55 -14.02 -23.49
CA LEU A 67 2.19 -14.53 -23.59
C LEU A 67 1.13 -13.42 -23.71
N GLY A 68 1.55 -12.17 -23.64
CA GLY A 68 0.65 -11.01 -23.73
C GLY A 68 0.03 -10.55 -22.41
N ARG A 69 -0.54 -9.35 -22.45
CA ARG A 69 -1.06 -8.65 -21.25
C ARG A 69 -2.28 -9.33 -20.64
N GLY A 70 -3.17 -9.85 -21.47
CA GLY A 70 -4.39 -10.54 -21.01
C GLY A 70 -4.06 -11.77 -20.18
N VAL A 71 -3.16 -12.64 -20.68
CA VAL A 71 -2.72 -13.84 -19.98
C VAL A 71 -2.00 -13.49 -18.68
N LYS A 72 -1.08 -12.52 -18.72
CA LYS A 72 -0.40 -11.99 -17.53
C LYS A 72 -1.40 -11.59 -16.44
N LEU A 73 -2.38 -10.75 -16.81
CA LEU A 73 -3.34 -10.22 -15.86
C LEU A 73 -4.26 -11.31 -15.31
N THR A 74 -4.69 -12.26 -16.17
CA THR A 74 -5.52 -13.40 -15.75
C THR A 74 -4.79 -14.23 -14.69
N ILE A 75 -3.55 -14.64 -14.96
CA ILE A 75 -2.77 -15.45 -14.02
C ILE A 75 -2.56 -14.68 -12.70
N ALA A 76 -2.20 -13.41 -12.78
CA ALA A 76 -1.96 -12.58 -11.59
C ALA A 76 -3.20 -12.44 -10.71
N LEU A 77 -4.33 -12.07 -11.30
CA LEU A 77 -5.57 -11.86 -10.54
C LEU A 77 -6.17 -13.19 -10.05
N PHE A 78 -5.99 -14.28 -10.79
CA PHE A 78 -6.38 -15.60 -10.32
C PHE A 78 -5.53 -16.05 -9.11
N LEU A 79 -4.22 -15.83 -9.16
CA LEU A 79 -3.32 -16.11 -8.04
C LEU A 79 -3.68 -15.26 -6.80
N LEU A 80 -4.02 -13.97 -6.99
CA LEU A 80 -4.48 -13.10 -5.90
C LEU A 80 -5.76 -13.65 -5.27
N GLY A 81 -6.76 -13.97 -6.10
CA GLY A 81 -8.04 -14.49 -5.63
C GLY A 81 -7.90 -15.82 -4.87
N ILE A 82 -7.14 -16.77 -5.41
CA ILE A 82 -6.89 -18.05 -4.71
C ILE A 82 -6.17 -17.84 -3.38
N SER A 83 -5.13 -17.00 -3.35
CA SER A 83 -4.38 -16.73 -2.13
C SER A 83 -5.26 -16.10 -1.06
N THR A 84 -6.11 -15.12 -1.42
CA THR A 84 -7.05 -14.48 -0.50
C THR A 84 -8.14 -15.45 -0.03
N ALA A 85 -8.71 -16.27 -0.93
CA ALA A 85 -9.67 -17.30 -0.58
C ALA A 85 -9.06 -18.35 0.38
N ALA A 86 -7.84 -18.79 0.12
CA ALA A 86 -7.15 -19.76 0.97
C ALA A 86 -6.97 -19.23 2.41
N ILE A 87 -6.68 -17.93 2.58
CA ILE A 87 -6.58 -17.32 3.91
C ILE A 87 -7.92 -17.42 4.67
N SER A 88 -9.07 -17.25 4.00
CA SER A 88 -10.38 -17.35 4.66
C SER A 88 -10.68 -18.73 5.22
N PHE A 89 -10.05 -19.78 4.70
CA PHE A 89 -10.16 -21.16 5.19
C PHE A 89 -8.99 -21.60 6.08
N LEU A 90 -8.08 -20.68 6.44
CA LEU A 90 -6.87 -21.03 7.19
C LEU A 90 -7.23 -21.65 8.56
N PRO A 91 -6.74 -22.87 8.87
CA PRO A 91 -6.84 -23.42 10.22
C PRO A 91 -5.92 -22.69 11.19
N GLY A 92 -6.30 -22.64 12.47
CA GLY A 92 -5.46 -22.05 13.51
C GLY A 92 -4.32 -22.98 13.97
N TYR A 93 -3.41 -22.41 14.78
CA TYR A 93 -2.30 -23.14 15.38
C TYR A 93 -2.79 -24.35 16.21
N ASN A 94 -3.88 -24.21 16.94
CA ASN A 94 -4.46 -25.27 17.76
C ASN A 94 -4.92 -26.50 16.95
N GLN A 95 -5.12 -26.37 15.66
CA GLN A 95 -5.57 -27.45 14.77
C GLN A 95 -4.41 -28.15 14.06
N ILE A 96 -3.46 -27.37 13.52
CA ILE A 96 -2.39 -27.88 12.66
C ILE A 96 -0.97 -27.38 13.05
N GLY A 97 -0.84 -26.75 14.21
CA GLY A 97 0.46 -26.25 14.68
C GLY A 97 1.10 -25.21 13.74
N TYR A 98 2.42 -25.26 13.63
CA TYR A 98 3.20 -24.35 12.78
C TYR A 98 2.87 -24.45 11.29
N ALA A 99 2.20 -25.50 10.83
CA ALA A 99 1.75 -25.58 9.45
C ALA A 99 0.80 -24.42 9.08
N ALA A 100 0.00 -23.92 10.04
CA ALA A 100 -0.83 -22.72 9.84
C ALA A 100 -0.01 -21.50 9.47
N VAL A 101 1.14 -21.29 10.13
CA VAL A 101 2.07 -20.18 9.88
C VAL A 101 2.67 -20.29 8.47
N TYR A 102 3.13 -21.49 8.09
CA TYR A 102 3.71 -21.72 6.76
C TYR A 102 2.66 -21.57 5.64
N LEU A 103 1.42 -22.01 5.86
CA LEU A 103 0.34 -21.80 4.90
C LEU A 103 0.00 -20.32 4.73
N LEU A 104 -0.10 -19.55 5.82
CA LEU A 104 -0.31 -18.11 5.73
C LEU A 104 0.86 -17.43 5.01
N ALA A 105 2.11 -17.80 5.31
CA ALA A 105 3.29 -17.28 4.63
C ALA A 105 3.26 -17.55 3.13
N ALA A 106 2.89 -18.77 2.70
CA ALA A 106 2.75 -19.14 1.30
C ALA A 106 1.66 -18.31 0.60
N CYS A 107 0.48 -18.17 1.22
CA CYS A 107 -0.60 -17.32 0.71
C CYS A 107 -0.13 -15.86 0.59
N ARG A 108 0.61 -15.35 1.57
CA ARG A 108 1.11 -13.97 1.58
C ARG A 108 2.15 -13.72 0.48
N ILE A 109 3.04 -14.67 0.24
CA ILE A 109 3.96 -14.65 -0.89
C ILE A 109 3.17 -14.67 -2.21
N GLY A 110 2.16 -15.54 -2.33
CA GLY A 110 1.28 -15.61 -3.49
C GLY A 110 0.58 -14.27 -3.78
N GLN A 111 0.03 -13.62 -2.76
CA GLN A 111 -0.56 -12.27 -2.89
C GLN A 111 0.48 -11.24 -3.38
N GLY A 112 1.70 -11.26 -2.84
CA GLY A 112 2.78 -10.36 -3.24
C GLY A 112 3.17 -10.52 -4.71
N LEU A 113 3.39 -11.76 -5.16
CA LEU A 113 3.65 -12.08 -6.56
C LEU A 113 2.51 -11.60 -7.46
N ALA A 114 1.27 -11.87 -7.07
CA ALA A 114 0.07 -11.50 -7.80
C ALA A 114 -0.09 -9.99 -7.97
N LEU A 115 0.13 -9.22 -6.90
CA LEU A 115 0.03 -7.76 -6.94
C LEU A 115 1.03 -7.13 -7.92
N ALA A 116 2.24 -7.66 -8.02
CA ALA A 116 3.20 -7.25 -9.03
C ALA A 116 2.73 -7.60 -10.46
N GLY A 117 2.14 -8.77 -10.63
CA GLY A 117 1.55 -9.21 -11.90
C GLY A 117 0.33 -8.41 -12.32
N ALA A 118 -0.45 -7.92 -11.37
CA ALA A 118 -1.63 -7.09 -11.61
C ALA A 118 -1.30 -5.67 -12.10
N TRP A 119 -0.03 -5.28 -12.13
CA TRP A 119 0.39 -4.02 -12.73
C TRP A 119 0.04 -3.98 -14.22
N ASP A 120 -0.88 -3.12 -14.59
CA ASP A 120 -1.42 -2.99 -15.94
C ASP A 120 -0.93 -1.75 -16.71
N GLY A 121 -0.19 -0.87 -16.04
CA GLY A 121 0.29 0.38 -16.61
C GLY A 121 -0.77 1.48 -16.70
N LEU A 122 -2.00 1.22 -16.27
CA LEU A 122 -3.12 2.15 -16.41
C LEU A 122 -2.91 3.47 -15.65
N ALA A 123 -2.32 3.42 -14.46
CA ALA A 123 -1.97 4.63 -13.71
C ALA A 123 -0.93 5.50 -14.45
N SER A 124 0.07 4.85 -15.07
CA SER A 124 1.07 5.53 -15.91
C SER A 124 0.43 6.11 -17.18
N LEU A 125 -0.46 5.36 -17.83
CA LEU A 125 -1.20 5.81 -19.01
C LEU A 125 -2.02 7.06 -18.70
N LEU A 126 -2.75 7.06 -17.59
CA LEU A 126 -3.53 8.22 -17.16
C LEU A 126 -2.65 9.47 -16.94
N ALA A 127 -1.52 9.30 -16.24
CA ALA A 127 -0.60 10.40 -15.97
C ALA A 127 0.04 10.95 -17.25
N LEU A 128 0.34 10.09 -18.24
CA LEU A 128 0.96 10.48 -19.52
C LEU A 128 -0.06 10.99 -20.55
N SER A 129 -1.32 10.60 -20.44
CA SER A 129 -2.39 11.07 -21.34
C SER A 129 -3.07 12.34 -20.85
N ALA A 130 -2.74 12.78 -19.64
CA ALA A 130 -3.29 14.00 -19.06
C ALA A 130 -2.82 15.23 -19.81
N PRO A 131 -3.68 16.25 -20.03
CA PRO A 131 -3.25 17.58 -20.43
C PRO A 131 -2.23 18.15 -19.44
N ASP A 132 -1.26 18.92 -19.91
CA ASP A 132 -0.17 19.45 -19.10
C ASP A 132 -0.67 20.20 -17.84
N GLU A 133 -1.77 20.92 -17.98
CA GLU A 133 -2.42 21.69 -16.92
C GLU A 133 -3.16 20.84 -15.86
N LYS A 134 -3.37 19.53 -16.12
CA LYS A 134 -4.16 18.62 -15.28
C LYS A 134 -3.43 17.33 -14.89
N ARG A 135 -2.11 17.33 -15.01
CA ARG A 135 -1.30 16.13 -14.67
C ARG A 135 -1.42 15.69 -13.22
N GLY A 136 -1.51 16.65 -12.29
CA GLY A 136 -1.72 16.37 -10.87
C GLY A 136 -3.10 15.76 -10.59
N TRP A 137 -4.13 16.30 -11.24
CA TRP A 137 -5.49 15.79 -11.14
C TRP A 137 -5.62 14.34 -11.62
N TYR A 138 -5.04 14.02 -12.77
CA TYR A 138 -5.08 12.66 -13.31
C TYR A 138 -4.23 11.68 -12.48
N ALA A 139 -3.12 12.14 -11.90
CA ALA A 139 -2.25 11.31 -11.07
C ALA A 139 -2.88 10.90 -9.74
N MET A 140 -3.74 11.74 -9.15
CA MET A 140 -4.39 11.43 -7.88
C MET A 140 -5.54 10.42 -8.03
N MET A 141 -6.14 10.28 -9.20
CA MET A 141 -7.33 9.43 -9.40
C MET A 141 -7.11 7.96 -8.97
N PRO A 142 -6.03 7.28 -9.37
CA PRO A 142 -5.77 5.91 -8.91
C PRO A 142 -5.56 5.82 -7.39
N GLN A 143 -5.11 6.90 -6.75
CA GLN A 143 -4.79 6.93 -5.34
C GLN A 143 -6.03 7.01 -4.44
N LEU A 144 -7.17 7.44 -4.98
CA LEU A 144 -8.46 7.39 -4.29
C LEU A 144 -8.88 5.96 -3.91
N GLY A 145 -8.34 4.95 -4.61
CA GLY A 145 -8.59 3.56 -4.26
C GLY A 145 -8.14 3.19 -2.84
N ALA A 146 -7.09 3.82 -2.31
CA ALA A 146 -6.59 3.50 -0.98
C ALA A 146 -7.58 3.87 0.14
N PRO A 147 -8.06 5.13 0.27
CA PRO A 147 -9.02 5.46 1.32
C PRO A 147 -10.36 4.74 1.15
N PHE A 148 -10.83 4.49 -0.07
CA PHE A 148 -12.06 3.70 -0.27
C PHE A 148 -11.87 2.24 0.14
N GLY A 149 -10.75 1.60 -0.23
CA GLY A 149 -10.43 0.25 0.19
C GLY A 149 -10.28 0.14 1.71
N PHE A 150 -9.65 1.14 2.34
CA PHE A 150 -9.49 1.20 3.79
C PHE A 150 -10.84 1.35 4.51
N LEU A 151 -11.73 2.23 4.04
CA LEU A 151 -13.07 2.40 4.61
C LEU A 151 -13.87 1.09 4.57
N LEU A 152 -13.81 0.35 3.46
CA LEU A 152 -14.50 -0.93 3.34
C LEU A 152 -13.93 -1.98 4.31
N ALA A 153 -12.61 -2.11 4.39
CA ALA A 153 -11.95 -3.06 5.27
C ALA A 153 -12.22 -2.74 6.75
N SER A 154 -11.94 -1.49 7.16
CA SER A 154 -12.17 -1.04 8.54
C SER A 154 -13.64 -1.12 8.94
N GLY A 155 -14.56 -0.79 8.02
CA GLY A 155 -16.00 -0.89 8.27
C GLY A 155 -16.46 -2.32 8.50
N LEU A 156 -16.00 -3.28 7.70
CA LEU A 156 -16.32 -4.69 7.90
C LEU A 156 -15.75 -5.22 9.24
N PHE A 157 -14.48 -4.94 9.54
CA PHE A 157 -13.89 -5.37 10.80
C PHE A 157 -14.55 -4.69 12.00
N ALA A 158 -14.84 -3.38 11.93
CA ALA A 158 -15.57 -2.68 12.98
C ALA A 158 -16.94 -3.30 13.23
N PHE A 159 -17.67 -3.64 12.16
CA PHE A 159 -18.95 -4.32 12.27
C PHE A 159 -18.82 -5.68 12.96
N PHE A 160 -17.95 -6.56 12.50
CA PHE A 160 -17.82 -7.91 13.08
C PHE A 160 -17.27 -7.89 14.51
N VAL A 161 -16.30 -7.00 14.81
CA VAL A 161 -15.76 -6.85 16.18
C VAL A 161 -16.81 -6.33 17.16
N SER A 162 -17.72 -5.47 16.69
CA SER A 162 -18.78 -4.88 17.54
C SER A 162 -20.03 -5.77 17.65
N ALA A 163 -20.35 -6.55 16.60
CA ALA A 163 -21.55 -7.36 16.54
C ALA A 163 -21.39 -8.77 17.14
N LEU A 164 -20.16 -9.26 17.22
CA LEU A 164 -19.87 -10.63 17.69
C LEU A 164 -19.16 -10.61 19.06
N SER A 165 -19.29 -11.71 19.79
CA SER A 165 -18.41 -11.98 20.94
C SER A 165 -16.97 -12.11 20.44
N THR A 166 -15.98 -11.81 21.30
CA THR A 166 -14.55 -11.99 20.95
C THR A 166 -14.27 -13.44 20.53
N ALA A 167 -14.92 -14.42 21.14
CA ALA A 167 -14.77 -15.84 20.80
C ALA A 167 -15.29 -16.12 19.38
N ASP A 168 -16.51 -15.69 19.05
CA ASP A 168 -17.11 -15.89 17.74
C ASP A 168 -16.35 -15.12 16.65
N PHE A 169 -15.87 -13.90 16.96
CA PHE A 169 -15.05 -13.13 16.03
C PHE A 169 -13.76 -13.88 15.69
N LEU A 170 -13.04 -14.42 16.68
CA LEU A 170 -11.79 -15.16 16.49
C LEU A 170 -11.99 -16.55 15.91
N ASP A 171 -13.13 -17.19 16.11
CA ASP A 171 -13.44 -18.51 15.52
C ASP A 171 -13.80 -18.39 14.04
N TRP A 172 -14.78 -17.56 13.70
CA TRP A 172 -15.30 -17.47 12.33
C TRP A 172 -15.49 -16.06 11.77
N GLY A 173 -15.80 -15.06 12.60
CA GLY A 173 -16.19 -13.72 12.14
C GLY A 173 -15.17 -13.02 11.25
N TRP A 174 -13.88 -13.16 11.57
CA TRP A 174 -12.77 -12.56 10.83
C TRP A 174 -12.61 -13.09 9.39
N ARG A 175 -13.20 -14.22 9.06
CA ARG A 175 -13.11 -14.86 7.74
C ARG A 175 -13.95 -14.14 6.70
N TYR A 176 -15.07 -13.52 7.14
CA TYR A 176 -16.00 -12.83 6.23
C TYR A 176 -15.37 -11.66 5.46
N PRO A 177 -14.58 -10.76 6.04
CA PRO A 177 -13.84 -9.75 5.28
C PRO A 177 -12.99 -10.34 4.14
N PHE A 178 -12.36 -11.51 4.33
CA PHE A 178 -11.61 -12.20 3.28
C PHE A 178 -12.51 -12.80 2.20
N PHE A 179 -13.68 -13.35 2.55
CA PHE A 179 -14.66 -13.80 1.56
C PHE A 179 -15.18 -12.63 0.71
N VAL A 180 -15.45 -11.49 1.33
CA VAL A 180 -15.85 -10.27 0.61
C VAL A 180 -14.72 -9.80 -0.28
N ALA A 181 -13.45 -9.80 0.19
CA ALA A 181 -12.30 -9.43 -0.62
C ALA A 181 -12.12 -10.35 -1.82
N PHE A 182 -12.28 -11.66 -1.65
CA PHE A 182 -12.27 -12.62 -2.75
C PHE A 182 -13.38 -12.32 -3.77
N ALA A 183 -14.60 -12.11 -3.33
CA ALA A 183 -15.73 -11.79 -4.23
C ALA A 183 -15.49 -10.49 -5.00
N VAL A 184 -14.98 -9.44 -4.35
CA VAL A 184 -14.63 -8.16 -4.99
C VAL A 184 -13.50 -8.35 -5.99
N ASN A 185 -12.48 -9.16 -5.68
CA ASN A 185 -11.36 -9.47 -6.58
C ASN A 185 -11.85 -10.20 -7.84
N VAL A 186 -12.80 -11.11 -7.72
CA VAL A 186 -13.41 -11.79 -8.88
C VAL A 186 -14.13 -10.79 -9.80
N VAL A 187 -14.95 -9.90 -9.23
CA VAL A 187 -15.62 -8.85 -10.01
C VAL A 187 -14.62 -7.91 -10.69
N ALA A 188 -13.59 -7.49 -9.95
CA ALA A 188 -12.53 -6.63 -10.45
C ALA A 188 -11.73 -7.31 -11.59
N LEU A 189 -11.48 -8.63 -11.49
CA LEU A 189 -10.84 -9.42 -12.55
C LEU A 189 -11.60 -9.28 -13.89
N PHE A 190 -12.90 -9.55 -13.89
CA PHE A 190 -13.70 -9.46 -15.11
C PHE A 190 -13.75 -8.04 -15.67
N ALA A 191 -13.91 -7.02 -14.81
CA ALA A 191 -13.90 -5.62 -15.22
C ALA A 191 -12.57 -5.21 -15.86
N ARG A 192 -11.44 -5.61 -15.28
CA ARG A 192 -10.10 -5.33 -15.81
C ARG A 192 -9.80 -6.06 -17.10
N LEU A 193 -10.11 -7.36 -17.17
CA LEU A 193 -9.90 -8.13 -18.39
C LEU A 193 -10.66 -7.52 -19.55
N ARG A 194 -11.93 -7.15 -19.34
CA ARG A 194 -12.74 -6.48 -20.37
C ARG A 194 -12.09 -5.18 -20.85
N LEU A 195 -11.49 -4.38 -19.97
CA LEU A 195 -10.80 -3.15 -20.33
C LEU A 195 -9.51 -3.41 -21.11
N VAL A 196 -8.63 -4.27 -20.57
CA VAL A 196 -7.28 -4.54 -21.13
C VAL A 196 -7.33 -5.26 -22.48
N MET A 197 -8.41 -6.01 -22.74
CA MET A 197 -8.63 -6.73 -23.99
C MET A 197 -9.19 -5.84 -25.13
N THR A 198 -9.51 -4.55 -24.87
CA THR A 198 -9.95 -3.64 -25.94
C THR A 198 -8.78 -3.20 -26.80
N GLU A 199 -8.99 -3.17 -28.13
CA GLU A 199 -7.99 -2.66 -29.08
C GLU A 199 -7.59 -1.22 -28.76
N GLN A 200 -8.56 -0.38 -28.44
CA GLN A 200 -8.32 1.02 -28.04
C GLN A 200 -7.35 1.16 -26.86
N PHE A 201 -7.48 0.31 -25.85
CA PHE A 201 -6.56 0.33 -24.70
C PHE A 201 -5.15 -0.12 -25.10
N SER A 202 -5.04 -1.16 -25.93
CA SER A 202 -3.76 -1.65 -26.46
C SER A 202 -3.07 -0.60 -27.29
N GLU A 203 -3.78 0.05 -28.21
CA GLU A 203 -3.25 1.14 -29.04
C GLU A 203 -2.76 2.33 -28.21
N LEU A 204 -3.53 2.75 -27.20
CA LEU A 204 -3.14 3.84 -26.30
C LEU A 204 -1.85 3.53 -25.51
N LEU A 205 -1.71 2.27 -25.05
CA LEU A 205 -0.46 1.86 -24.40
C LEU A 205 0.72 1.84 -25.36
N ASP A 206 0.50 1.39 -26.57
CA ASP A 206 1.53 1.32 -27.61
C ASP A 206 1.95 2.71 -28.10
N GLN A 207 1.01 3.62 -28.30
CA GLN A 207 1.30 5.05 -28.62
C GLN A 207 2.11 5.76 -27.53
N ARG A 208 1.97 5.36 -26.26
CA ARG A 208 2.73 5.91 -25.13
C ARG A 208 3.95 5.07 -24.75
N GLU A 209 4.36 4.15 -25.62
CA GLU A 209 5.53 3.28 -25.42
C GLU A 209 5.48 2.49 -24.12
N LEU A 210 4.27 2.16 -23.63
CA LEU A 210 4.06 1.42 -22.37
C LEU A 210 4.07 -0.10 -22.63
N ARG A 211 5.15 -0.62 -23.19
CA ARG A 211 5.37 -2.06 -23.41
C ARG A 211 6.30 -2.64 -22.34
N PRO A 212 6.02 -3.86 -21.85
CA PRO A 212 6.93 -4.53 -20.92
C PRO A 212 8.25 -4.88 -21.63
N THR A 213 9.36 -4.53 -20.97
CA THR A 213 10.72 -4.86 -21.41
C THR A 213 11.40 -5.79 -20.40
N SER A 214 12.55 -6.34 -20.74
CA SER A 214 13.34 -7.13 -19.81
C SER A 214 13.75 -6.28 -18.59
N VAL A 215 13.45 -6.76 -17.39
CA VAL A 215 13.82 -6.08 -16.14
C VAL A 215 15.34 -5.94 -16.03
N PHE A 216 16.08 -6.98 -16.43
CA PHE A 216 17.54 -6.97 -16.35
C PHE A 216 18.15 -5.92 -17.30
N GLU A 217 17.64 -5.83 -18.53
CA GLU A 217 18.09 -4.82 -19.50
C GLU A 217 17.78 -3.39 -18.99
N MET A 218 16.58 -3.17 -18.44
CA MET A 218 16.18 -1.90 -17.88
C MET A 218 17.07 -1.49 -16.69
N ILE A 219 17.34 -2.40 -15.75
CA ILE A 219 18.22 -2.11 -14.60
C ILE A 219 19.63 -1.75 -15.06
N ARG A 220 20.15 -2.42 -16.08
CA ARG A 220 21.48 -2.12 -16.62
C ARG A 220 21.53 -0.75 -17.31
N ALA A 221 20.45 -0.35 -17.96
CA ALA A 221 20.37 0.92 -18.69
C ALA A 221 20.03 2.12 -17.78
N GLU A 222 19.03 1.95 -16.90
CA GLU A 222 18.43 3.06 -16.15
C GLU A 222 18.21 2.74 -14.65
N GLY A 223 18.95 1.80 -14.07
CA GLY A 223 18.79 1.36 -12.68
C GLY A 223 18.95 2.47 -11.64
N GLY A 224 19.79 3.48 -11.90
CA GLY A 224 19.93 4.66 -11.03
C GLY A 224 18.63 5.45 -10.91
N LYS A 225 17.85 5.55 -11.99
CA LYS A 225 16.54 6.22 -11.98
C LYS A 225 15.52 5.47 -11.14
N VAL A 226 15.60 4.12 -11.08
CA VAL A 226 14.76 3.27 -10.24
C VAL A 226 15.01 3.57 -8.76
N ILE A 227 16.26 3.63 -8.35
CA ILE A 227 16.63 3.91 -6.95
C ILE A 227 16.13 5.30 -6.54
N ILE A 228 16.49 6.34 -7.29
CA ILE A 228 16.07 7.72 -7.00
C ILE A 228 14.54 7.81 -6.97
N GLY A 229 13.86 7.17 -7.94
CA GLY A 229 12.41 7.15 -8.01
C GLY A 229 11.75 6.43 -6.84
N ALA A 230 12.36 5.36 -6.30
CA ALA A 230 11.85 4.63 -5.15
C ALA A 230 11.95 5.45 -3.86
N PHE A 231 13.01 6.24 -3.69
CA PHE A 231 13.20 7.08 -2.50
C PHE A 231 12.46 8.41 -2.54
N ALA A 232 12.05 8.89 -3.71
CA ALA A 232 11.31 10.16 -3.84
C ALA A 232 9.98 10.19 -3.06
N PRO A 233 9.13 9.16 -3.04
CA PRO A 233 7.91 9.12 -2.24
C PRO A 233 8.09 8.47 -0.84
N LEU A 234 9.30 8.29 -0.34
CA LEU A 234 9.56 7.47 0.86
C LEU A 234 8.87 8.02 2.12
N ALA A 235 8.81 9.35 2.30
CA ALA A 235 8.05 9.98 3.38
C ALA A 235 6.58 9.53 3.39
N THR A 236 5.99 9.49 2.20
CA THR A 236 4.59 9.06 2.01
C THR A 236 4.39 7.61 2.39
N PHE A 237 5.27 6.71 1.92
CA PHE A 237 5.17 5.28 2.21
C PHE A 237 5.50 4.93 3.65
N ALA A 238 6.44 5.66 4.28
CA ALA A 238 6.70 5.55 5.71
C ALA A 238 5.47 5.94 6.54
N LEU A 239 4.79 7.04 6.19
CA LEU A 239 3.57 7.49 6.86
C LEU A 239 2.39 6.54 6.60
N PHE A 240 2.34 5.86 5.44
CA PHE A 240 1.18 5.07 5.01
C PHE A 240 0.76 4.05 6.07
N HIS A 241 1.66 3.16 6.48
CA HIS A 241 1.34 2.15 7.49
C HIS A 241 1.39 2.65 8.93
N LEU A 242 2.02 3.79 9.16
CA LEU A 242 1.99 4.44 10.46
C LEU A 242 0.63 5.04 10.81
N VAL A 243 -0.22 5.29 9.82
CA VAL A 243 -1.57 5.80 10.08
C VAL A 243 -2.69 4.80 9.77
N THR A 244 -2.38 3.69 9.07
CA THR A 244 -3.39 2.71 8.66
C THR A 244 -3.35 1.37 9.40
N ILE A 245 -2.19 0.93 9.87
CA ILE A 245 -2.03 -0.40 10.49
C ILE A 245 -1.39 -0.32 11.87
N PHE A 246 -0.29 0.45 11.99
CA PHE A 246 0.42 0.56 13.24
C PHE A 246 -0.43 1.13 14.39
N PRO A 247 -1.27 2.16 14.22
CA PRO A 247 -2.03 2.72 15.33
C PRO A 247 -3.03 1.74 15.93
N LEU A 248 -3.65 0.91 15.08
CA LEU A 248 -4.55 -0.16 15.56
C LEU A 248 -3.77 -1.15 16.45
N SER A 249 -2.55 -1.52 16.07
CA SER A 249 -1.70 -2.39 16.91
C SER A 249 -1.30 -1.71 18.21
N TRP A 250 -0.97 -0.42 18.17
CA TRP A 250 -0.62 0.37 19.34
C TRP A 250 -1.79 0.44 20.33
N VAL A 251 -2.98 0.78 19.83
CA VAL A 251 -4.20 0.84 20.66
C VAL A 251 -4.54 -0.53 21.24
N THR A 252 -4.47 -1.59 20.44
CA THR A 252 -4.78 -2.95 20.88
C THR A 252 -3.81 -3.48 21.95
N LEU A 253 -2.55 -3.03 21.94
CA LEU A 253 -1.51 -3.48 22.88
C LEU A 253 -1.40 -2.58 24.12
N PHE A 254 -1.58 -1.26 23.97
CA PHE A 254 -1.18 -0.30 24.99
C PHE A 254 -2.28 0.68 25.41
N SER A 255 -3.50 0.61 24.84
CA SER A 255 -4.62 1.50 25.17
C SER A 255 -5.79 0.71 25.77
N THR A 256 -6.69 1.43 26.44
CA THR A 256 -7.95 0.89 26.95
C THR A 256 -9.11 1.04 25.95
N GLN A 257 -8.88 1.72 24.83
CA GLN A 257 -9.87 1.91 23.79
C GLN A 257 -10.19 0.57 23.08
N SER A 258 -11.47 0.34 22.76
CA SER A 258 -11.85 -0.86 22.02
C SER A 258 -11.36 -0.79 20.57
N PRO A 259 -10.89 -1.90 19.99
CA PRO A 259 -10.50 -1.93 18.59
C PRO A 259 -11.61 -1.50 17.63
N GLY A 260 -12.87 -1.82 17.93
CA GLY A 260 -14.02 -1.42 17.12
C GLY A 260 -14.22 0.10 17.07
N GLU A 261 -14.15 0.78 18.22
CA GLU A 261 -14.23 2.25 18.29
C GLU A 261 -13.05 2.92 17.59
N PHE A 262 -11.86 2.34 17.71
CA PHE A 262 -10.68 2.88 17.05
C PHE A 262 -10.76 2.74 15.53
N LEU A 263 -11.25 1.61 15.00
CA LEU A 263 -11.52 1.43 13.57
C LEU A 263 -12.50 2.49 13.03
N VAL A 264 -13.53 2.87 13.79
CA VAL A 264 -14.43 3.97 13.41
C VAL A 264 -13.67 5.30 13.35
N THR A 265 -12.78 5.56 14.30
CA THR A 265 -11.90 6.76 14.26
C THR A 265 -11.03 6.76 13.01
N GLU A 266 -10.43 5.62 12.65
CA GLU A 266 -9.65 5.47 11.42
C GLU A 266 -10.49 5.69 10.16
N MET A 267 -11.76 5.26 10.15
CA MET A 267 -12.69 5.52 9.03
C MET A 267 -12.95 7.02 8.84
N VAL A 268 -13.06 7.80 9.91
CA VAL A 268 -13.16 9.27 9.82
C VAL A 268 -11.87 9.84 9.23
N GLY A 269 -10.71 9.36 9.67
CA GLY A 269 -9.40 9.71 9.10
C GLY A 269 -9.32 9.41 7.59
N ALA A 270 -9.76 8.22 7.18
CA ALA A 270 -9.79 7.84 5.76
C ALA A 270 -10.72 8.73 4.92
N SER A 271 -11.82 9.21 5.52
CA SER A 271 -12.71 10.19 4.87
C SER A 271 -12.01 11.53 4.64
N ILE A 272 -11.19 11.98 5.62
CA ILE A 272 -10.31 13.15 5.45
C ILE A 272 -9.28 12.89 4.34
N MET A 273 -8.71 11.69 4.28
CA MET A 273 -7.76 11.31 3.22
C MET A 273 -8.38 11.43 1.82
N ILE A 274 -9.65 11.07 1.62
CA ILE A 274 -10.33 11.26 0.33
C ILE A 274 -10.27 12.74 -0.08
N VAL A 275 -10.65 13.63 0.83
CA VAL A 275 -10.67 15.08 0.58
C VAL A 275 -9.26 15.60 0.26
N THR A 276 -8.26 15.17 1.02
CA THR A 276 -6.89 15.65 0.85
C THR A 276 -6.19 15.05 -0.38
N VAL A 277 -6.52 13.82 -0.79
CA VAL A 277 -6.09 13.26 -2.08
C VAL A 277 -6.65 14.09 -3.24
N ILE A 278 -7.94 14.44 -3.22
CA ILE A 278 -8.56 15.30 -4.24
C ILE A 278 -7.88 16.68 -4.25
N ALA A 279 -7.70 17.28 -3.08
CA ALA A 279 -7.01 18.56 -2.95
C ALA A 279 -5.59 18.51 -3.50
N SER A 280 -4.87 17.39 -3.28
CA SER A 280 -3.50 17.24 -3.79
C SER A 280 -3.41 17.33 -5.30
N GLY A 281 -4.43 16.84 -6.04
CA GLY A 281 -4.51 16.97 -7.48
C GLY A 281 -4.58 18.44 -7.93
N ALA A 282 -5.53 19.18 -7.35
CA ALA A 282 -5.72 20.60 -7.66
C ALA A 282 -4.51 21.48 -7.25
N ILE A 283 -3.87 21.15 -6.12
CA ILE A 283 -2.67 21.87 -5.67
C ILE A 283 -1.48 21.55 -6.58
N ALA A 284 -1.28 20.29 -6.94
CA ALA A 284 -0.19 19.86 -7.80
C ALA A 284 -0.27 20.48 -9.21
N ASP A 285 -1.49 20.70 -9.73
CA ASP A 285 -1.70 21.38 -11.01
C ASP A 285 -1.26 22.86 -10.96
N LYS A 286 -1.30 23.50 -9.78
CA LYS A 286 -0.92 24.91 -9.61
C LYS A 286 0.57 25.12 -9.30
N ILE A 287 1.12 24.32 -8.38
CA ILE A 287 2.49 24.52 -7.85
C ILE A 287 3.50 23.48 -8.34
N GLY A 288 3.03 22.50 -9.10
CA GLY A 288 3.84 21.38 -9.55
C GLY A 288 3.91 20.24 -8.52
N ARG A 289 3.92 19.01 -9.04
CA ARG A 289 3.93 17.77 -8.24
C ARG A 289 5.16 17.65 -7.35
N ARG A 290 6.34 18.00 -7.86
CA ARG A 290 7.59 17.94 -7.11
C ARG A 290 7.58 18.87 -5.90
N THR A 291 7.11 20.11 -6.09
CA THR A 291 6.97 21.11 -5.02
C THR A 291 6.02 20.61 -3.95
N LEU A 292 4.86 20.04 -4.34
CA LEU A 292 3.90 19.49 -3.38
C LEU A 292 4.48 18.32 -2.60
N LEU A 293 5.21 17.39 -3.24
CA LEU A 293 5.87 16.28 -2.55
C LEU A 293 6.93 16.79 -1.55
N GLY A 294 7.67 17.83 -1.91
CA GLY A 294 8.64 18.47 -1.00
C GLY A 294 7.97 19.13 0.21
N ILE A 295 6.87 19.86 -0.01
CA ILE A 295 6.07 20.47 1.06
C ILE A 295 5.49 19.37 1.96
N ALA A 296 4.90 18.32 1.38
CA ALA A 296 4.35 17.20 2.13
C ALA A 296 5.42 16.49 2.97
N ALA A 297 6.63 16.27 2.43
CA ALA A 297 7.74 15.71 3.19
C ALA A 297 8.17 16.62 4.34
N GLY A 298 8.19 17.94 4.15
CA GLY A 298 8.44 18.91 5.21
C GLY A 298 7.37 18.89 6.32
N LEU A 299 6.09 18.78 5.94
CA LEU A 299 4.98 18.65 6.89
C LEU A 299 5.03 17.31 7.64
N ILE A 300 5.39 16.20 6.98
CA ILE A 300 5.62 14.91 7.63
C ILE A 300 6.81 14.99 8.61
N ALA A 301 7.88 15.69 8.25
CA ALA A 301 9.00 15.96 9.15
C ALA A 301 8.56 16.75 10.38
N ALA A 302 7.74 17.79 10.22
CA ALA A 302 7.17 18.52 11.36
C ALA A 302 6.24 17.64 12.20
N PHE A 303 5.38 16.85 11.55
CA PHE A 303 4.50 15.89 12.23
C PHE A 303 5.28 14.84 13.03
N SER A 304 6.48 14.46 12.60
CA SER A 304 7.32 13.46 13.30
C SER A 304 7.66 13.84 14.74
N PHE A 305 7.71 15.12 15.06
CA PHE A 305 7.96 15.61 16.44
C PHE A 305 6.70 15.56 17.32
N VAL A 306 5.52 15.67 16.71
CA VAL A 306 4.24 15.71 17.43
C VAL A 306 3.60 14.33 17.50
N ALA A 307 3.85 13.46 16.52
CA ALA A 307 3.26 12.13 16.40
C ALA A 307 3.42 11.26 17.66
N PRO A 308 4.61 11.17 18.30
CA PRO A 308 4.77 10.40 19.53
C PRO A 308 3.92 10.93 20.69
N LEU A 309 3.83 12.26 20.82
CA LEU A 309 3.06 12.93 21.87
C LEU A 309 1.56 12.67 21.70
N LEU A 310 1.07 12.72 20.46
CA LEU A 310 -0.32 12.43 20.14
C LEU A 310 -0.67 10.97 20.43
N LEU A 311 0.17 10.01 20.02
CA LEU A 311 -0.05 8.58 20.29
C LEU A 311 -0.06 8.27 21.79
N ALA A 312 0.77 8.94 22.59
CA ALA A 312 0.81 8.79 24.04
C ALA A 312 -0.31 9.57 24.77
N GLY A 313 -1.00 10.46 24.07
CA GLY A 313 -2.00 11.39 24.64
C GLY A 313 -3.38 10.80 24.89
N GLY A 314 -3.51 9.47 25.03
CA GLY A 314 -4.79 8.78 25.22
C GLY A 314 -5.72 8.91 24.01
N VAL A 315 -7.03 8.70 24.23
CA VAL A 315 -8.03 8.64 23.13
C VAL A 315 -8.04 9.94 22.30
N GLY A 316 -8.00 11.11 22.95
CA GLY A 316 -8.01 12.41 22.25
C GLY A 316 -6.75 12.62 21.42
N GLY A 317 -5.58 12.26 21.96
CA GLY A 317 -4.31 12.34 21.23
C GLY A 317 -4.27 11.36 20.06
N GLN A 318 -4.69 10.12 20.26
CA GLN A 318 -4.77 9.10 19.21
C GLN A 318 -5.70 9.52 18.08
N THR A 319 -6.86 10.13 18.41
CA THR A 319 -7.76 10.73 17.42
C THR A 319 -7.05 11.84 16.64
N GLY A 320 -6.36 12.76 17.33
CA GLY A 320 -5.58 13.81 16.67
C GLY A 320 -4.49 13.27 15.75
N PHE A 321 -3.79 12.20 16.17
CA PHE A 321 -2.81 11.50 15.35
C PHE A 321 -3.42 10.98 14.05
N ILE A 322 -4.58 10.32 14.13
CA ILE A 322 -5.29 9.77 12.97
C ILE A 322 -5.74 10.89 12.04
N MET A 323 -6.40 11.94 12.55
CA MET A 323 -6.92 13.02 11.71
C MET A 323 -5.79 13.75 10.94
N LEU A 324 -4.73 14.15 11.66
CA LEU A 324 -3.58 14.81 11.05
C LEU A 324 -2.80 13.87 10.13
N GLY A 325 -2.57 12.64 10.56
CA GLY A 325 -1.82 11.64 9.81
C GLY A 325 -2.48 11.28 8.49
N PHE A 326 -3.78 10.99 8.47
CA PHE A 326 -4.52 10.73 7.23
C PHE A 326 -4.64 11.97 6.33
N GLY A 327 -4.78 13.17 6.92
CA GLY A 327 -4.77 14.42 6.17
C GLY A 327 -3.45 14.63 5.42
N LEU A 328 -2.32 14.46 6.09
CA LEU A 328 -0.98 14.56 5.50
C LEU A 328 -0.73 13.43 4.49
N LEU A 329 -1.16 12.21 4.83
CA LEU A 329 -1.04 11.08 3.94
C LEU A 329 -1.76 11.33 2.62
N GLY A 330 -2.99 11.85 2.65
CA GLY A 330 -3.75 12.11 1.43
C GLY A 330 -3.07 13.15 0.52
N LEU A 331 -2.55 14.23 1.09
CA LEU A 331 -1.79 15.23 0.34
C LEU A 331 -0.55 14.64 -0.35
N ALA A 332 0.21 13.82 0.36
CA ALA A 332 1.43 13.21 -0.13
C ALA A 332 1.13 12.06 -1.11
N PHE A 333 0.21 11.15 -0.73
CA PHE A 333 -0.08 9.92 -1.46
C PHE A 333 -0.73 10.18 -2.81
N GLY A 334 -1.58 11.21 -2.92
CA GLY A 334 -2.23 11.58 -4.18
C GLY A 334 -1.24 11.84 -5.31
N GLN A 335 0.00 12.25 -5.01
CA GLN A 335 1.02 12.55 -6.00
C GLN A 335 2.18 11.55 -6.07
N SER A 336 2.19 10.50 -5.23
CA SER A 336 3.33 9.58 -5.08
C SER A 336 3.61 8.73 -6.34
N SER A 337 2.59 8.31 -7.09
CA SER A 337 2.76 7.36 -8.21
C SER A 337 3.17 7.98 -9.54
N GLY A 338 2.82 9.22 -9.78
CA GLY A 338 2.99 9.83 -11.10
C GLY A 338 4.36 10.45 -11.34
N ALA A 339 5.14 10.70 -10.28
CA ALA A 339 6.44 11.38 -10.39
C ALA A 339 7.53 10.53 -11.06
N VAL A 340 7.31 9.23 -11.19
CA VAL A 340 8.33 8.26 -11.60
C VAL A 340 8.26 7.92 -13.08
N ALA A 341 7.05 7.82 -13.66
CA ALA A 341 6.86 7.34 -15.03
C ALA A 341 7.53 8.25 -16.09
N SER A 342 7.58 9.55 -15.85
CA SER A 342 8.15 10.52 -16.78
C SER A 342 9.69 10.53 -16.85
N LYS A 343 10.38 9.91 -15.88
CA LYS A 343 11.85 9.91 -15.78
C LYS A 343 12.52 8.83 -16.64
N PHE A 344 11.78 7.83 -17.07
CA PHE A 344 12.31 6.74 -17.89
C PHE A 344 12.17 7.09 -19.38
N SER A 345 13.16 6.66 -20.19
CA SER A 345 13.01 6.64 -21.64
C SER A 345 11.79 5.82 -22.05
N GLY A 346 11.18 6.13 -23.20
CA GLY A 346 9.95 5.48 -23.64
C GLY A 346 10.03 3.95 -23.58
N LYS A 347 11.14 3.37 -24.06
CA LYS A 347 11.40 1.93 -24.08
C LYS A 347 11.29 1.29 -22.68
N TYR A 348 11.80 1.93 -21.63
CA TYR A 348 11.87 1.35 -20.28
C TYR A 348 10.81 1.85 -19.32
N ARG A 349 9.97 2.80 -19.76
CA ARG A 349 8.99 3.49 -18.92
C ARG A 349 8.04 2.57 -18.18
N TYR A 350 7.47 1.58 -18.86
CA TYR A 350 6.55 0.63 -18.25
C TYR A 350 7.22 -0.21 -17.15
N THR A 351 8.31 -0.89 -17.49
CA THR A 351 9.02 -1.79 -16.59
C THR A 351 9.71 -1.03 -15.45
N GLY A 352 10.32 0.11 -15.77
CA GLY A 352 10.97 0.99 -14.78
C GLY A 352 9.98 1.54 -13.76
N SER A 353 8.80 2.00 -14.18
CA SER A 353 7.76 2.51 -13.27
C SER A 353 7.22 1.42 -12.34
N ALA A 354 7.00 0.22 -12.86
CA ALA A 354 6.52 -0.91 -12.06
C ALA A 354 7.54 -1.29 -10.97
N LEU A 355 8.79 -1.51 -11.37
CA LEU A 355 9.85 -1.90 -10.42
C LEU A 355 10.14 -0.80 -9.40
N THR A 356 10.13 0.46 -9.81
CA THR A 356 10.30 1.59 -8.88
C THR A 356 9.18 1.64 -7.84
N SER A 357 7.93 1.41 -8.27
CA SER A 357 6.79 1.32 -7.36
C SER A 357 6.96 0.18 -6.36
N ASP A 358 7.35 -1.01 -6.81
CA ASP A 358 7.53 -2.17 -5.92
C ASP A 358 8.64 -1.93 -4.90
N LEU A 359 9.76 -1.32 -5.30
CA LEU A 359 10.85 -0.97 -4.39
C LEU A 359 10.44 0.12 -3.40
N ALA A 360 9.67 1.13 -3.84
CA ALA A 360 9.15 2.17 -2.95
C ALA A 360 8.23 1.59 -1.87
N TRP A 361 7.35 0.68 -2.24
CA TRP A 361 6.49 -0.05 -1.30
C TRP A 361 7.30 -0.95 -0.37
N LEU A 362 8.30 -1.67 -0.88
CA LEU A 362 9.15 -2.55 -0.07
C LEU A 362 9.91 -1.78 1.00
N VAL A 363 10.61 -0.73 0.59
CA VAL A 363 11.51 0.03 1.48
C VAL A 363 10.72 0.96 2.41
N GLY A 364 9.69 1.64 1.87
CA GLY A 364 8.96 2.65 2.63
C GLY A 364 7.84 2.10 3.51
N ALA A 365 7.12 1.08 3.03
CA ALA A 365 5.91 0.61 3.69
C ALA A 365 6.00 -0.84 4.19
N GLY A 366 6.68 -1.71 3.45
CA GLY A 366 6.62 -3.15 3.67
C GLY A 366 7.01 -3.62 5.07
N PHE A 367 7.99 -2.97 5.67
CA PHE A 367 8.46 -3.28 7.01
C PHE A 367 8.02 -2.26 8.07
N ALA A 368 7.33 -1.19 7.69
CA ALA A 368 7.01 -0.09 8.59
C ALA A 368 6.31 -0.53 9.89
N PRO A 369 5.23 -1.34 9.88
CA PRO A 369 4.58 -1.76 11.12
C PRO A 369 5.50 -2.59 12.01
N LEU A 370 6.27 -3.51 11.42
CA LEU A 370 7.22 -4.36 12.14
C LEU A 370 8.33 -3.53 12.79
N VAL A 371 8.98 -2.67 12.01
CA VAL A 371 10.12 -1.86 12.47
C VAL A 371 9.68 -0.86 13.52
N VAL A 372 8.56 -0.17 13.28
CA VAL A 372 8.10 0.87 14.21
C VAL A 372 7.58 0.28 15.51
N LEU A 373 6.84 -0.82 15.47
CA LEU A 373 6.40 -1.50 16.70
C LEU A 373 7.61 -2.05 17.48
N GLY A 374 8.55 -2.71 16.81
CA GLY A 374 9.76 -3.24 17.42
C GLY A 374 10.64 -2.16 18.03
N LEU A 375 10.87 -1.04 17.32
CA LEU A 375 11.63 0.08 17.85
C LEU A 375 10.90 0.78 19.01
N SER A 376 9.58 0.96 18.89
CA SER A 376 8.79 1.62 19.93
C SER A 376 8.69 0.79 21.21
N SER A 377 8.68 -0.53 21.11
CA SER A 377 8.70 -1.42 22.27
C SER A 377 10.06 -1.43 22.98
N SER A 378 11.17 -1.22 22.25
CA SER A 378 12.53 -1.26 22.79
C SER A 378 13.06 0.09 23.23
N PHE A 379 12.75 1.17 22.48
CA PHE A 379 13.31 2.52 22.67
C PHE A 379 12.24 3.57 23.01
N GLY A 380 10.98 3.13 23.18
CA GLY A 380 9.86 4.00 23.48
C GLY A 380 9.23 4.65 22.24
N ILE A 381 8.07 5.29 22.47
CA ILE A 381 7.19 5.83 21.41
C ILE A 381 7.88 6.89 20.52
N ALA A 382 8.95 7.53 21.01
CA ALA A 382 9.74 8.49 20.22
C ALA A 382 10.32 7.89 18.94
N ALA A 383 10.48 6.55 18.88
CA ALA A 383 10.93 5.83 17.69
C ALA A 383 9.98 6.03 16.48
N VAL A 384 8.69 6.25 16.71
CA VAL A 384 7.71 6.60 15.66
C VAL A 384 8.13 7.87 14.94
N GLY A 385 8.49 8.91 15.72
CA GLY A 385 8.98 10.18 15.18
C GLY A 385 10.27 10.01 14.39
N ALA A 386 11.24 9.28 14.94
CA ALA A 386 12.52 9.02 14.28
C ALA A 386 12.35 8.29 12.93
N TYR A 387 11.44 7.32 12.87
CA TYR A 387 11.13 6.61 11.63
C TYR A 387 10.51 7.54 10.57
N LEU A 388 9.51 8.36 10.92
CA LEU A 388 8.91 9.34 10.02
C LEU A 388 9.93 10.36 9.53
N LEU A 389 10.78 10.86 10.43
CA LEU A 389 11.81 11.84 10.09
C LEU A 389 12.82 11.27 9.11
N SER A 390 13.21 10.00 9.27
CA SER A 390 14.12 9.32 8.33
C SER A 390 13.51 9.23 6.92
N GLY A 391 12.23 8.87 6.81
CA GLY A 391 11.50 8.85 5.53
C GLY A 391 11.42 10.23 4.88
N ALA A 392 11.13 11.27 5.68
CA ALA A 392 11.08 12.65 5.20
C ALA A 392 12.45 13.15 4.70
N ALA A 393 13.52 12.87 5.45
CA ALA A 393 14.88 13.22 5.07
C ALA A 393 15.30 12.54 3.74
N CYS A 394 15.00 11.24 3.58
CA CYS A 394 15.26 10.52 2.32
C CYS A 394 14.50 11.12 1.15
N THR A 395 13.23 11.49 1.32
CA THR A 395 12.44 12.12 0.26
C THR A 395 13.04 13.47 -0.13
N LEU A 396 13.36 14.33 0.83
CA LEU A 396 13.95 15.64 0.56
C LEU A 396 15.32 15.51 -0.14
N ALA A 397 16.17 14.58 0.32
CA ALA A 397 17.43 14.28 -0.32
C ALA A 397 17.23 13.80 -1.78
N SER A 398 16.32 12.84 -2.00
CA SER A 398 16.04 12.31 -3.34
C SER A 398 15.52 13.41 -4.29
N LEU A 399 14.66 14.30 -3.80
CA LEU A 399 14.16 15.42 -4.60
C LEU A 399 15.27 16.44 -4.95
N THR A 400 16.25 16.67 -4.10
CA THR A 400 17.39 17.55 -4.39
C THR A 400 18.32 16.93 -5.44
N PHE A 401 18.69 15.65 -5.28
CA PHE A 401 19.51 14.93 -6.27
C PHE A 401 18.84 14.84 -7.64
N SER A 402 17.53 14.63 -7.69
CA SER A 402 16.77 14.59 -8.93
C SER A 402 16.81 15.92 -9.71
N ARG A 403 16.96 17.05 -9.03
CA ARG A 403 17.10 18.37 -9.68
C ARG A 403 18.44 18.54 -10.39
N GLN A 404 19.49 18.00 -9.80
CA GLN A 404 20.82 18.05 -10.40
C GLN A 404 20.92 17.22 -11.68
N LEU A 405 20.17 16.11 -11.77
CA LEU A 405 20.11 15.27 -12.97
C LEU A 405 19.31 15.92 -14.11
N GLU A 406 18.28 16.73 -13.80
CA GLU A 406 17.52 17.49 -14.81
C GLU A 406 18.28 18.69 -15.38
N THR A 407 19.30 19.18 -14.68
CA THR A 407 20.14 20.32 -15.13
C THR A 407 21.37 19.87 -15.94
N VAL A 408 21.64 18.58 -16.03
CA VAL A 408 22.80 18.00 -16.75
C VAL A 408 22.37 17.39 -18.10
N GLU A 409 21.07 17.18 -18.34
CA GLU A 409 20.48 16.81 -19.63
C GLU A 409 19.94 18.05 -20.37
#